data_4968cc2de833e5e0657ff35da5087171
#
_entry.id   4968cc2de833e5e0657ff35da5087171
#
_cell.length_a   1.000
_cell.length_b   1.000
_cell.length_c   1.000
_cell.angle_alpha   90.00
_cell.angle_beta   90.00
_cell.angle_gamma   90.00
#
_symmetry.space_group_name_H-M   'P 1'
#
loop_
_entity.id
_entity.type
_entity.pdbx_description
1 polymer ?
#
loop_
_entity_poly.entity_id
_entity_poly.type
_entity_poly.pdbx_seq_one_letter_code
_entity_poly.pdbx_strand_id
1 'polypeptide(L)'
;MQVTISAVGPDNRGLADPIIHYVTSQGANIAEIQMYDHDEECLFAMLLRIEIGRERYEALRTAMRGIGEEKQLSIRVWTPDARTGKPRLAICTTLRPETPLALMRAIRDGRVRAEPAVMIGNRPT
;
A
#
# COMPACT_ATOMS: atom_id res chain seq x y z
N MET A 1 14.32 6.95 -6.01
CA MET A 1 13.19 7.19 -5.09
C MET A 1 12.34 5.94 -4.99
N GLN A 2 12.13 5.48 -3.80
CA GLN A 2 11.28 4.32 -3.55
C GLN A 2 9.82 4.74 -3.44
N VAL A 3 8.95 4.06 -4.17
CA VAL A 3 7.52 4.37 -4.21
C VAL A 3 6.73 3.08 -4.02
N THR A 4 5.65 3.15 -3.27
CA THR A 4 4.73 2.04 -3.09
C THR A 4 3.39 2.38 -3.72
N ILE A 5 2.86 1.44 -4.49
CA ILE A 5 1.55 1.55 -5.13
C ILE A 5 0.68 0.41 -4.61
N SER A 6 -0.50 0.74 -4.10
CA SER A 6 -1.49 -0.27 -3.76
C SER A 6 -2.75 -0.03 -4.57
N ALA A 7 -3.35 -1.12 -5.04
CA ALA A 7 -4.58 -1.08 -5.81
C ALA A 7 -5.55 -2.11 -5.27
N VAL A 8 -6.78 -1.69 -4.99
CA VAL A 8 -7.82 -2.56 -4.47
C VAL A 8 -9.13 -2.27 -5.20
N GLY A 9 -9.86 -3.28 -5.55
CA GLY A 9 -11.16 -3.11 -6.18
C GLY A 9 -11.82 -4.43 -6.54
N PRO A 10 -12.97 -4.34 -7.24
CA PRO A 10 -13.63 -5.55 -7.71
C PRO A 10 -12.75 -6.29 -8.71
N ASP A 11 -12.79 -7.62 -8.66
CA ASP A 11 -11.98 -8.44 -9.54
C ASP A 11 -12.53 -8.41 -10.96
N ASN A 12 -11.69 -7.94 -11.89
CA ASN A 12 -11.94 -7.94 -13.32
C ASN A 12 -10.67 -8.35 -14.03
N ARG A 13 -10.81 -8.84 -15.25
CA ARG A 13 -9.66 -9.26 -16.05
C ARG A 13 -8.77 -8.07 -16.40
N GLY A 14 -7.46 -8.28 -16.35
CA GLY A 14 -6.48 -7.34 -16.83
C GLY A 14 -6.27 -6.10 -15.96
N LEU A 15 -6.63 -6.16 -14.67
CA LEU A 15 -6.46 -5.01 -13.77
C LEU A 15 -5.01 -4.67 -13.48
N ALA A 16 -4.15 -5.69 -13.38
CA ALA A 16 -2.74 -5.47 -13.08
C ALA A 16 -1.98 -4.91 -14.28
N ASP A 17 -2.34 -5.29 -15.49
CA ASP A 17 -1.62 -4.94 -16.71
C ASP A 17 -1.41 -3.44 -16.91
N PRO A 18 -2.43 -2.58 -16.81
CA PRO A 18 -2.23 -1.14 -17.03
C PRO A 18 -1.23 -0.54 -16.04
N ILE A 19 -1.27 -0.99 -14.80
CA ILE A 19 -0.39 -0.48 -13.74
C ILE A 19 1.05 -0.92 -14.02
N ILE A 20 1.27 -2.21 -14.24
CA ILE A 20 2.59 -2.77 -14.50
C ILE A 20 3.17 -2.20 -15.79
N HIS A 21 2.37 -2.12 -16.85
CA HIS A 21 2.79 -1.57 -18.13
C HIS A 21 3.26 -0.12 -17.99
N TYR A 22 2.50 0.70 -17.28
CA TYR A 22 2.88 2.09 -17.06
C TYR A 22 4.21 2.20 -16.33
N VAL A 23 4.37 1.50 -15.18
CA VAL A 23 5.61 1.65 -14.40
C VAL A 23 6.83 1.14 -15.17
N THR A 24 6.71 0.06 -15.91
CA THR A 24 7.83 -0.45 -16.71
C THR A 24 8.15 0.48 -17.87
N SER A 25 7.15 1.10 -18.50
CA SER A 25 7.36 2.04 -19.59
C SER A 25 8.09 3.30 -19.15
N GLN A 26 7.99 3.65 -17.86
CA GLN A 26 8.69 4.82 -17.30
C GLN A 26 10.10 4.48 -16.80
N GLY A 27 10.58 3.27 -17.06
CA GLY A 27 11.92 2.85 -16.66
C GLY A 27 12.04 2.54 -15.18
N ALA A 28 10.94 2.35 -14.49
CA ALA A 28 10.95 1.98 -13.07
C ALA A 28 11.44 0.55 -12.89
N ASN A 29 12.16 0.30 -11.80
CA ASN A 29 12.55 -1.04 -11.40
C ASN A 29 11.57 -1.57 -10.36
N ILE A 30 10.98 -2.74 -10.62
CA ILE A 30 10.06 -3.36 -9.69
C ILE A 30 10.85 -4.15 -8.66
N ALA A 31 10.80 -3.72 -7.39
CA ALA A 31 11.51 -4.37 -6.30
C ALA A 31 10.67 -5.48 -5.66
N GLU A 32 9.36 -5.30 -5.63
CA GLU A 32 8.47 -6.27 -5.00
C GLU A 32 7.08 -6.14 -5.60
N ILE A 33 6.43 -7.28 -5.80
CA ILE A 33 5.03 -7.32 -6.22
C ILE A 33 4.30 -8.38 -5.40
N GLN A 34 3.15 -8.02 -4.86
CA GLN A 34 2.25 -8.94 -4.18
C GLN A 34 0.86 -8.78 -4.78
N MET A 35 0.23 -9.88 -5.11
CA MET A 35 -1.10 -9.88 -5.67
C MET A 35 -1.99 -10.83 -4.87
N TYR A 36 -3.21 -10.39 -4.63
CA TYR A 36 -4.24 -11.19 -4.00
C TYR A 36 -5.46 -11.17 -4.91
N ASP A 37 -5.88 -12.35 -5.32
CA ASP A 37 -7.05 -12.53 -6.17
C ASP A 37 -7.89 -13.63 -5.53
N HIS A 38 -9.07 -13.25 -5.04
CA HIS A 38 -9.96 -14.17 -4.35
C HIS A 38 -11.28 -14.23 -5.10
N ASP A 39 -11.43 -15.29 -5.90
CA ASP A 39 -12.58 -15.47 -6.80
C ASP A 39 -13.92 -15.45 -6.07
N GLU A 40 -13.98 -16.05 -4.88
CA GLU A 40 -15.23 -16.12 -4.10
C GLU A 40 -15.71 -14.76 -3.64
N GLU A 41 -14.78 -13.86 -3.33
CA GLU A 41 -15.11 -12.52 -2.86
C GLU A 41 -15.12 -11.50 -3.99
N CYS A 42 -14.70 -11.90 -5.18
CA CYS A 42 -14.56 -11.02 -6.34
C CYS A 42 -13.72 -9.78 -6.00
N LEU A 43 -12.65 -9.99 -5.25
CA LEU A 43 -11.77 -8.92 -4.76
C LEU A 43 -10.39 -9.04 -5.39
N PHE A 44 -9.90 -7.92 -5.91
CA PHE A 44 -8.53 -7.79 -6.40
C PHE A 44 -7.77 -6.85 -5.49
N ALA A 45 -6.56 -7.24 -5.11
CA ALA A 45 -5.65 -6.39 -4.35
C ALA A 45 -4.23 -6.61 -4.84
N MET A 46 -3.50 -5.52 -5.00
CA MET A 46 -2.10 -5.57 -5.45
C MET A 46 -1.28 -4.56 -4.68
N LEU A 47 -0.07 -4.95 -4.30
CA LEU A 47 0.93 -4.04 -3.75
C LEU A 47 2.18 -4.13 -4.62
N LEU A 48 2.67 -2.98 -5.04
CA LEU A 48 3.82 -2.86 -5.92
C LEU A 48 4.80 -1.88 -5.31
N ARG A 49 6.04 -2.31 -5.13
CA ARG A 49 7.11 -1.44 -4.64
C ARG A 49 8.14 -1.28 -5.73
N ILE A 50 8.41 -0.03 -6.09
CA ILE A 50 9.24 0.31 -7.24
C ILE A 50 10.30 1.35 -6.89
N GLU A 51 11.35 1.37 -7.69
CA GLU A 51 12.33 2.46 -7.74
C GLU A 51 12.12 3.26 -9.01
N ILE A 52 11.96 4.57 -8.88
CA ILE A 52 11.68 5.47 -9.99
C ILE A 52 12.39 6.81 -9.76
N GLY A 53 12.69 7.52 -10.83
CA GLY A 53 13.26 8.87 -10.73
C GLY A 53 12.29 9.85 -10.09
N ARG A 54 12.83 10.78 -9.27
CA ARG A 54 12.00 11.78 -8.58
C ARG A 54 11.19 12.63 -9.52
N GLU A 55 11.74 12.93 -10.68
CA GLU A 55 11.10 13.75 -11.70
C GLU A 55 9.86 13.09 -12.31
N ARG A 56 9.70 11.78 -12.12
CA ARG A 56 8.58 11.03 -12.66
C ARG A 56 7.46 10.77 -11.64
N TYR A 57 7.67 11.17 -10.40
CA TYR A 57 6.73 10.84 -9.31
C TYR A 57 5.35 11.47 -9.50
N GLU A 58 5.31 12.75 -9.85
CA GLU A 58 4.02 13.44 -10.05
C GLU A 58 3.27 12.90 -11.27
N ALA A 59 3.98 12.59 -12.34
CA ALA A 59 3.37 11.97 -13.53
C ALA A 59 2.81 10.58 -13.17
N LEU A 60 3.54 9.82 -12.35
CA LEU A 60 3.08 8.52 -11.88
C LEU A 60 1.77 8.63 -11.08
N ARG A 61 1.71 9.60 -10.16
CA ARG A 61 0.50 9.82 -9.37
C ARG A 61 -0.70 10.15 -10.25
N THR A 62 -0.51 11.02 -11.22
CA THR A 62 -1.56 11.41 -12.15
C THR A 62 -2.03 10.22 -13.00
N ALA A 63 -1.08 9.43 -13.51
CA ALA A 63 -1.41 8.25 -14.31
C ALA A 63 -2.16 7.20 -13.49
N MET A 64 -1.74 6.97 -12.24
CA MET A 64 -2.42 6.00 -11.37
C MET A 64 -3.83 6.45 -11.02
N ARG A 65 -4.04 7.75 -10.84
CA ARG A 65 -5.38 8.29 -10.61
C ARG A 65 -6.29 8.02 -11.82
N GLY A 66 -5.79 8.24 -13.03
CA GLY A 66 -6.53 7.96 -14.25
C GLY A 66 -6.89 6.49 -14.41
N ILE A 67 -5.95 5.60 -14.13
CA ILE A 67 -6.19 4.15 -14.18
C ILE A 67 -7.24 3.76 -13.14
N GLY A 68 -7.15 4.31 -11.94
CA GLY A 68 -8.11 4.04 -10.87
C GLY A 68 -9.53 4.43 -11.26
N GLU A 69 -9.69 5.60 -11.86
CA GLU A 69 -11.00 6.06 -12.32
C GLU A 69 -11.54 5.19 -13.45
N GLU A 70 -10.70 4.86 -14.43
CA GLU A 70 -11.09 4.06 -15.57
C GLU A 70 -11.47 2.63 -15.19
N LYS A 71 -10.72 2.01 -14.29
CA LYS A 71 -10.91 0.60 -13.91
C LYS A 71 -11.70 0.42 -12.62
N GLN A 72 -12.16 1.50 -12.01
CA GLN A 72 -12.88 1.47 -10.73
C GLN A 72 -12.06 0.83 -9.61
N LEU A 73 -10.78 1.16 -9.59
CA LEU A 73 -9.85 0.72 -8.55
C LEU A 73 -9.55 1.87 -7.59
N SER A 74 -9.42 1.55 -6.31
CA SER A 74 -8.83 2.46 -5.34
C SER A 74 -7.33 2.29 -5.40
N ILE A 75 -6.63 3.24 -6.01
CA ILE A 75 -5.17 3.19 -6.14
C ILE A 75 -4.56 4.27 -5.27
N ARG A 76 -3.58 3.88 -4.46
CA ARG A 76 -2.81 4.79 -3.62
C ARG A 76 -1.35 4.71 -4.00
N VAL A 77 -0.71 5.88 -4.07
CA VAL A 77 0.71 6.01 -4.39
C VAL A 77 1.34 6.81 -3.28
N TRP A 78 2.39 6.28 -2.66
CA TRP A 78 3.09 7.01 -1.62
C TRP A 78 4.58 6.69 -1.63
N THR A 79 5.34 7.59 -1.02
CA THR A 79 6.77 7.43 -0.84
C THR A 79 7.15 7.91 0.56
N PRO A 80 8.10 7.24 1.23
CA PRO A 80 8.60 7.72 2.52
C PRO A 80 9.20 9.12 2.43
N ASP A 81 9.78 9.49 1.28
CA ASP A 81 10.44 10.78 1.07
C ASP A 81 9.47 11.96 1.11
N ALA A 82 8.19 11.74 0.83
CA ALA A 82 7.19 12.80 0.82
C ALA A 82 6.53 13.01 2.18
N ARG A 83 6.82 12.17 3.16
CA ARG A 83 6.20 12.25 4.48
C ARG A 83 7.04 13.10 5.43
N THR A 84 6.35 13.97 6.15
CA THR A 84 6.93 14.70 7.28
C THR A 84 6.37 14.09 8.56
N GLY A 85 7.25 13.85 9.55
CA GLY A 85 6.85 13.26 10.82
C GLY A 85 6.71 11.74 10.78
N LYS A 86 6.19 11.21 11.87
CA LYS A 86 6.01 9.76 12.03
C LYS A 86 4.72 9.29 11.34
N PRO A 87 4.76 8.18 10.60
CA PRO A 87 3.53 7.60 10.07
C PRO A 87 2.55 7.25 11.19
N ARG A 88 1.27 7.45 10.93
CA ARG A 88 0.22 7.01 11.84
C ARG A 88 -0.09 5.55 11.55
N LEU A 89 -0.24 4.76 12.60
CA LEU A 89 -0.36 3.32 12.49
C LEU A 89 -1.71 2.86 13.02
N ALA A 90 -2.42 2.06 12.21
CA ALA A 90 -3.59 1.31 12.66
C ALA A 90 -3.15 -0.10 12.98
N ILE A 91 -3.50 -0.57 14.17
CA ILE A 91 -3.11 -1.90 14.63
C ILE A 91 -4.35 -2.78 14.63
N CYS A 92 -4.32 -3.83 13.79
CA CYS A 92 -5.38 -4.83 13.75
C CYS A 92 -5.00 -5.98 14.67
N THR A 93 -5.92 -6.35 15.57
CA THR A 93 -5.63 -7.36 16.58
C THR A 93 -6.76 -8.37 16.66
N THR A 94 -6.41 -9.55 17.15
CA THR A 94 -7.35 -10.63 17.48
C THR A 94 -7.45 -10.76 19.00
N LEU A 95 -7.88 -11.91 19.51
CA LEU A 95 -7.97 -12.15 20.96
C LEU A 95 -6.63 -12.12 21.68
N ARG A 96 -5.55 -12.44 20.97
CA ARG A 96 -4.23 -12.54 21.59
C ARG A 96 -3.55 -11.16 21.62
N PRO A 97 -3.14 -10.70 22.81
CA PRO A 97 -2.53 -9.38 22.93
C PRO A 97 -1.03 -9.35 22.63
N GLU A 98 -0.39 -10.48 22.38
CA GLU A 98 1.07 -10.56 22.27
C GLU A 98 1.61 -9.70 21.12
N THR A 99 1.00 -9.78 19.94
CA THR A 99 1.45 -9.04 18.76
C THR A 99 1.29 -7.52 18.93
N PRO A 100 0.10 -7.00 19.33
CA PRO A 100 -0.02 -5.56 19.52
C PRO A 100 0.85 -5.04 20.67
N LEU A 101 1.04 -5.83 21.74
CA LEU A 101 1.93 -5.42 22.83
C LEU A 101 3.39 -5.35 22.39
N ALA A 102 3.85 -6.33 21.59
CA ALA A 102 5.21 -6.32 21.06
C ALA A 102 5.43 -5.11 20.15
N LEU A 103 4.45 -4.78 19.31
CA LEU A 103 4.52 -3.64 18.42
C LEU A 103 4.55 -2.32 19.21
N MET A 104 3.70 -2.18 20.23
CA MET A 104 3.68 -0.98 21.06
C MET A 104 5.01 -0.78 21.79
N ARG A 105 5.61 -1.85 22.30
CA ARG A 105 6.94 -1.77 22.93
C ARG A 105 8.01 -1.36 21.92
N ALA A 106 7.95 -1.89 20.70
CA ALA A 106 8.91 -1.53 19.65
C ALA A 106 8.78 -0.05 19.28
N ILE A 107 7.58 0.50 19.24
CA ILE A 107 7.35 1.92 18.99
C ILE A 107 7.90 2.75 20.16
N ARG A 108 7.62 2.37 21.40
CA ARG A 108 8.11 3.06 22.58
C ARG A 108 9.64 3.10 22.64
N ASP A 109 10.27 1.97 22.29
CA ASP A 109 11.73 1.83 22.34
C ASP A 109 12.44 2.43 21.11
N GLY A 110 11.70 2.98 20.17
CA GLY A 110 12.26 3.60 18.97
C GLY A 110 12.68 2.63 17.88
N ARG A 111 12.40 1.33 18.01
CA ARG A 111 12.73 0.34 16.98
C ARG A 111 11.80 0.43 15.77
N VAL A 112 10.59 0.92 15.98
CA VAL A 112 9.62 1.18 14.91
C VAL A 112 9.27 2.66 14.95
N ARG A 113 9.52 3.36 13.86
CA ARG A 113 9.20 4.79 13.75
C ARG A 113 7.77 4.96 13.27
N ALA A 114 6.84 4.98 14.20
CA ALA A 114 5.43 5.16 13.91
C ALA A 114 4.72 5.74 15.11
N GLU A 115 3.53 6.28 14.89
CA GLU A 115 2.64 6.79 15.93
C GLU A 115 1.39 5.93 15.97
N PRO A 116 1.07 5.26 17.10
CA PRO A 116 -0.16 4.48 17.18
C PRO A 116 -1.36 5.42 17.16
N ALA A 117 -2.26 5.22 16.21
CA ALA A 117 -3.42 6.07 15.99
C ALA A 117 -4.72 5.39 16.39
N VAL A 118 -4.87 4.11 16.05
CA VAL A 118 -6.11 3.38 16.32
C VAL A 118 -5.79 1.89 16.44
N MET A 119 -6.54 1.21 17.30
CA MET A 119 -6.49 -0.25 17.42
C MET A 119 -7.83 -0.82 16.98
N ILE A 120 -7.79 -1.77 16.06
CA ILE A 120 -8.98 -2.39 15.50
C ILE A 120 -8.99 -3.85 15.90
N GLY A 121 -9.98 -4.26 16.69
CA GLY A 121 -10.16 -5.64 17.09
C GLY A 121 -11.29 -6.28 16.30
N ASN A 122 -11.22 -7.61 16.15
CA ASN A 122 -12.28 -8.36 15.49
C ASN A 122 -13.32 -8.89 16.50
N ARG A 123 -13.19 -8.53 17.78
CA ARG A 123 -14.15 -8.89 18.85
C ARG A 123 -14.40 -7.71 19.74
N PRO A 124 -15.61 -7.63 20.32
CA PRO A 124 -15.90 -6.62 21.34
C PRO A 124 -15.03 -6.86 22.59
N THR A 125 -14.55 -5.78 23.15
CA THR A 125 -13.76 -5.81 24.37
C THR A 125 -14.62 -5.41 25.56
#